data_6a55071eac5639b1f0b13f39afb449d9
#
_entry.id   6a55071eac5639b1f0b13f39afb449d9
#
_cell.length_a   1.000
_cell.length_b   1.000
_cell.length_c   1.000
_cell.angle_alpha   90.00
_cell.angle_beta   90.00
_cell.angle_gamma   90.00
#
_symmetry.space_group_name_H-M   'P 1'
#
loop_
_entity.id
_entity.type
_entity.pdbx_description
1 polymer ?
#
loop_
_entity_poly.entity_id
_entity_poly.type
_entity_poly.pdbx_seq_one_letter_code
_entity_poly.pdbx_strand_id
1 'polypeptide(L)'
;MPVMDEFKEERAALKNASFKVKWNYFWDYYKWHTFGVLFVLIAISMFIYTSSKGTETVFYAMFFNTDLTETFNEEMGKEFLAYAGIEDKKQVALVDTSYYLSSDSTESGVGSALQKISTFTSTNQLDVLGGPLDSINVCMYDGYLYDLRMILTEEQQEVYEPYFLYSDAAILEKKQEAAKNSEIFEFTYPDPTKPENMEEPVPVAIDVSNCKKMQLIYPEITEQMAVGISTGTIQQENVRLFVDYLFEE
;
A
#
# COMPACT_ATOMS: atom_id res chain seq x y z
N MET A 1 -50.89 4.42 -32.23
CA MET A 1 -51.11 3.08 -32.84
C MET A 1 -50.23 2.08 -32.12
N PRO A 2 -50.79 1.03 -31.59
CA PRO A 2 -49.97 0.15 -30.75
C PRO A 2 -49.20 -0.84 -31.64
N VAL A 3 -47.91 -0.70 -31.66
CA VAL A 3 -46.93 -1.67 -32.22
C VAL A 3 -47.13 -3.09 -31.67
N MET A 4 -47.94 -3.25 -30.64
CA MET A 4 -48.24 -4.53 -30.01
C MET A 4 -49.23 -5.42 -30.79
N ASP A 5 -50.07 -4.87 -31.64
CA ASP A 5 -51.09 -5.69 -32.33
C ASP A 5 -50.56 -6.37 -33.60
N GLU A 6 -49.62 -5.76 -34.30
CA GLU A 6 -48.92 -6.34 -35.45
C GLU A 6 -48.14 -7.62 -35.08
N PHE A 7 -47.54 -7.63 -33.88
CA PHE A 7 -46.83 -8.81 -33.36
C PHE A 7 -47.72 -9.93 -32.83
N LYS A 8 -49.03 -9.70 -32.61
CA LYS A 8 -49.94 -10.74 -32.14
C LYS A 8 -50.27 -11.73 -33.25
N GLU A 9 -50.48 -11.27 -34.47
CA GLU A 9 -50.77 -12.14 -35.63
C GLU A 9 -49.55 -12.98 -36.00
N GLU A 10 -48.35 -12.39 -35.99
CA GLU A 10 -47.12 -13.13 -36.27
C GLU A 10 -46.82 -14.18 -35.18
N ARG A 11 -47.05 -13.86 -33.90
CA ARG A 11 -46.91 -14.84 -32.81
C ARG A 11 -47.93 -15.96 -32.88
N ALA A 12 -49.13 -15.69 -33.35
CA ALA A 12 -50.15 -16.72 -33.55
C ALA A 12 -49.76 -17.68 -34.72
N ALA A 13 -49.22 -17.14 -35.81
CA ALA A 13 -48.70 -17.92 -36.92
C ALA A 13 -47.48 -18.80 -36.53
N LEU A 14 -46.63 -18.28 -35.65
CA LEU A 14 -45.47 -19.03 -35.15
C LEU A 14 -45.86 -20.19 -34.23
N LYS A 15 -47.02 -20.15 -33.57
CA LYS A 15 -47.41 -21.17 -32.60
C LYS A 15 -47.48 -22.58 -33.21
N ASN A 16 -47.89 -22.68 -34.51
CA ASN A 16 -48.00 -23.93 -35.25
C ASN A 16 -46.91 -24.14 -36.31
N ALA A 17 -45.92 -23.21 -36.35
CA ALA A 17 -44.83 -23.30 -37.33
C ALA A 17 -43.78 -24.36 -36.97
N SER A 18 -43.07 -24.88 -37.99
CA SER A 18 -41.95 -25.80 -37.77
C SER A 18 -40.82 -25.16 -36.99
N PHE A 19 -39.99 -25.98 -36.32
CA PHE A 19 -38.84 -25.51 -35.55
C PHE A 19 -37.91 -24.61 -36.37
N LYS A 20 -37.69 -24.92 -37.64
CA LYS A 20 -36.84 -24.12 -38.54
C LYS A 20 -37.37 -22.70 -38.75
N VAL A 21 -38.70 -22.54 -38.88
CA VAL A 21 -39.33 -21.22 -39.04
C VAL A 21 -39.24 -20.41 -37.75
N LYS A 22 -39.46 -21.06 -36.61
CA LYS A 22 -39.30 -20.42 -35.27
C LYS A 22 -37.87 -19.97 -35.04
N TRP A 23 -36.89 -20.80 -35.44
CA TRP A 23 -35.48 -20.48 -35.31
C TRP A 23 -35.06 -19.28 -36.17
N ASN A 24 -35.51 -19.26 -37.45
CA ASN A 24 -35.20 -18.13 -38.32
C ASN A 24 -35.81 -16.82 -37.80
N TYR A 25 -37.08 -16.88 -37.35
CA TYR A 25 -37.75 -15.72 -36.77
C TYR A 25 -37.00 -15.21 -35.53
N PHE A 26 -36.63 -16.11 -34.62
CA PHE A 26 -35.81 -15.75 -33.45
C PHE A 26 -34.50 -15.10 -33.87
N TRP A 27 -33.79 -15.65 -34.84
CA TRP A 27 -32.50 -15.14 -35.28
C TRP A 27 -32.62 -13.77 -35.98
N ASP A 28 -33.66 -13.54 -36.77
CA ASP A 28 -33.88 -12.28 -37.47
C ASP A 28 -34.21 -11.13 -36.52
N TYR A 29 -35.05 -11.41 -35.49
CA TYR A 29 -35.54 -10.37 -34.58
C TYR A 29 -34.72 -10.22 -33.30
N TYR A 30 -34.15 -11.31 -32.80
CA TYR A 30 -33.51 -11.31 -31.47
C TYR A 30 -32.01 -11.47 -31.47
N LYS A 31 -31.35 -11.64 -32.64
CA LYS A 31 -29.89 -11.82 -32.68
C LYS A 31 -29.09 -10.77 -31.90
N TRP A 32 -29.44 -9.51 -32.05
CA TRP A 32 -28.74 -8.43 -31.36
C TRP A 32 -28.97 -8.44 -29.85
N HIS A 33 -30.18 -8.77 -29.41
CA HIS A 33 -30.48 -8.92 -27.97
C HIS A 33 -29.76 -10.14 -27.39
N THR A 34 -29.72 -11.24 -28.16
CA THR A 34 -29.01 -12.46 -27.74
C THR A 34 -27.52 -12.22 -27.64
N PHE A 35 -26.90 -11.52 -28.59
CA PHE A 35 -25.51 -11.13 -28.51
C PHE A 35 -25.26 -10.17 -27.33
N GLY A 36 -26.16 -9.22 -27.07
CA GLY A 36 -26.07 -8.32 -25.92
C GLY A 36 -26.09 -9.08 -24.60
N VAL A 37 -27.04 -10.01 -24.43
CA VAL A 37 -27.13 -10.85 -23.23
C VAL A 37 -25.88 -11.73 -23.07
N LEU A 38 -25.43 -12.36 -24.15
CA LEU A 38 -24.23 -13.20 -24.13
C LEU A 38 -22.98 -12.39 -23.75
N PHE A 39 -22.84 -11.18 -24.29
CA PHE A 39 -21.74 -10.29 -23.94
C PHE A 39 -21.75 -9.92 -22.45
N VAL A 40 -22.94 -9.59 -21.91
CA VAL A 40 -23.09 -9.27 -20.46
C VAL A 40 -22.72 -10.49 -19.60
N LEU A 41 -23.16 -11.70 -19.99
CA LEU A 41 -22.83 -12.93 -19.26
C LEU A 41 -21.32 -13.22 -19.29
N ILE A 42 -20.67 -13.02 -20.43
CA ILE A 42 -19.21 -13.16 -20.56
C ILE A 42 -18.50 -12.11 -19.68
N ALA A 43 -18.93 -10.85 -19.72
CA ALA A 43 -18.35 -9.80 -18.91
C ALA A 43 -18.47 -10.08 -17.40
N ILE A 44 -19.66 -10.54 -16.96
CA ILE A 44 -19.88 -10.94 -15.55
C ILE A 44 -19.00 -12.15 -15.20
N SER A 45 -18.90 -13.14 -16.08
CA SER A 45 -18.07 -14.32 -15.85
C SER A 45 -16.58 -13.96 -15.77
N MET A 46 -16.10 -13.07 -16.63
CA MET A 46 -14.74 -12.55 -16.57
C MET A 46 -14.50 -11.74 -15.28
N PHE A 47 -15.45 -10.91 -14.88
CA PHE A 47 -15.36 -10.16 -13.63
C PHE A 47 -15.28 -11.07 -12.41
N ILE A 48 -16.16 -12.08 -12.31
CA ILE A 48 -16.13 -13.07 -11.23
C ILE A 48 -14.82 -13.84 -11.24
N TYR A 49 -14.36 -14.29 -12.41
CA TYR A 49 -13.10 -15.03 -12.55
C TYR A 49 -11.89 -14.19 -12.12
N THR A 50 -11.84 -12.93 -12.52
CA THR A 50 -10.75 -12.01 -12.14
C THR A 50 -10.79 -11.70 -10.65
N SER A 51 -11.98 -11.40 -10.10
CA SER A 51 -12.14 -11.14 -8.66
C SER A 51 -11.79 -12.36 -7.80
N SER A 52 -12.10 -13.58 -8.27
CA SER A 52 -11.78 -14.80 -7.53
C SER A 52 -10.29 -15.18 -7.54
N LYS A 53 -9.51 -14.62 -8.46
CA LYS A 53 -8.06 -14.80 -8.57
C LYS A 53 -7.26 -13.63 -7.97
N GLY A 54 -7.92 -12.57 -7.53
CA GLY A 54 -7.27 -11.43 -6.90
C GLY A 54 -6.49 -11.88 -5.66
N THR A 55 -5.25 -11.41 -5.54
CA THR A 55 -4.48 -11.50 -4.30
C THR A 55 -4.87 -10.36 -3.39
N GLU A 56 -4.88 -10.62 -2.09
CA GLU A 56 -5.09 -9.63 -1.04
C GLU A 56 -3.73 -9.22 -0.48
N THR A 57 -3.42 -7.94 -0.57
CA THR A 57 -2.21 -7.41 0.06
C THR A 57 -2.48 -7.24 1.54
N VAL A 58 -1.82 -8.04 2.36
CA VAL A 58 -1.95 -8.03 3.82
C VAL A 58 -0.80 -7.31 4.52
N PHE A 59 0.20 -6.91 3.76
CA PHE A 59 1.32 -6.11 4.23
C PHE A 59 2.02 -5.42 3.05
N TYR A 60 2.36 -4.14 3.21
CA TYR A 60 3.12 -3.39 2.22
C TYR A 60 4.19 -2.53 2.89
N ALA A 61 5.45 -2.83 2.60
CA ALA A 61 6.60 -2.06 3.03
C ALA A 61 7.27 -1.37 1.83
N MET A 62 7.67 -0.12 2.02
CA MET A 62 8.42 0.65 1.04
C MET A 62 9.80 1.00 1.61
N PHE A 63 10.86 0.60 0.90
CA PHE A 63 12.24 0.91 1.26
C PHE A 63 12.87 1.84 0.24
N PHE A 64 13.40 2.96 0.70
CA PHE A 64 13.96 4.02 -0.14
C PHE A 64 15.44 3.82 -0.42
N ASN A 65 15.89 4.36 -1.55
CA ASN A 65 17.31 4.49 -1.91
C ASN A 65 18.05 3.16 -1.99
N THR A 66 17.34 2.12 -2.41
CA THR A 66 17.91 0.82 -2.76
C THR A 66 17.27 0.37 -4.07
N ASP A 67 18.02 -0.41 -4.85
CA ASP A 67 17.57 -0.91 -6.16
C ASP A 67 17.73 -2.43 -6.17
N LEU A 68 16.81 -3.10 -5.50
CA LEU A 68 16.79 -4.55 -5.43
C LEU A 68 15.96 -5.15 -6.56
N THR A 69 16.26 -6.39 -6.90
CA THR A 69 15.53 -7.11 -7.92
C THR A 69 14.11 -7.44 -7.44
N GLU A 70 13.15 -7.48 -8.36
CA GLU A 70 11.78 -7.91 -8.08
C GLU A 70 11.72 -9.28 -7.38
N THR A 71 12.62 -10.20 -7.79
CA THR A 71 12.76 -11.53 -7.16
C THR A 71 13.11 -11.43 -5.67
N PHE A 72 14.04 -10.55 -5.29
CA PHE A 72 14.41 -10.34 -3.89
C PHE A 72 13.23 -9.78 -3.09
N ASN A 73 12.53 -8.80 -3.64
CA ASN A 73 11.36 -8.19 -3.00
C ASN A 73 10.25 -9.23 -2.76
N GLU A 74 10.02 -10.11 -3.74
CA GLU A 74 9.07 -11.22 -3.60
C GLU A 74 9.51 -12.26 -2.56
N GLU A 75 10.80 -12.60 -2.51
CA GLU A 75 11.35 -13.55 -1.55
C GLU A 75 11.20 -13.01 -0.13
N MET A 76 11.58 -11.76 0.11
CA MET A 76 11.44 -11.10 1.42
C MET A 76 9.96 -11.05 1.87
N GLY A 77 9.04 -10.73 0.97
CA GLY A 77 7.61 -10.77 1.27
C GLY A 77 7.13 -12.17 1.66
N LYS A 78 7.59 -13.23 0.98
CA LYS A 78 7.25 -14.62 1.29
C LYS A 78 7.86 -15.08 2.62
N GLU A 79 9.12 -14.70 2.90
CA GLU A 79 9.76 -14.99 4.18
C GLU A 79 9.01 -14.34 5.34
N PHE A 80 8.61 -13.08 5.19
CA PHE A 80 7.81 -12.40 6.19
C PHE A 80 6.45 -13.09 6.41
N LEU A 81 5.73 -13.47 5.35
CA LEU A 81 4.46 -14.19 5.49
C LEU A 81 4.65 -15.53 6.23
N ALA A 82 5.73 -16.24 5.93
CA ALA A 82 6.06 -17.49 6.64
C ALA A 82 6.35 -17.24 8.13
N TYR A 83 7.10 -16.19 8.45
CA TYR A 83 7.36 -15.75 9.82
C TYR A 83 6.08 -15.40 10.57
N ALA A 84 5.19 -14.65 9.93
CA ALA A 84 3.89 -14.24 10.47
C ALA A 84 2.86 -15.39 10.56
N GLY A 85 3.18 -16.59 10.05
CA GLY A 85 2.25 -17.72 10.03
C GLY A 85 1.08 -17.56 9.07
N ILE A 86 1.22 -16.72 8.04
CA ILE A 86 0.18 -16.45 7.03
C ILE A 86 0.35 -17.44 5.88
N GLU A 87 -0.51 -18.48 5.84
CA GLU A 87 -0.42 -19.59 4.88
C GLU A 87 -1.37 -19.46 3.68
N ASP A 88 -2.29 -18.47 3.69
CA ASP A 88 -3.24 -18.29 2.57
C ASP A 88 -2.51 -17.80 1.33
N LYS A 89 -2.50 -18.62 0.28
CA LYS A 89 -1.87 -18.32 -1.02
C LYS A 89 -2.45 -17.10 -1.75
N LYS A 90 -3.58 -16.60 -1.29
CA LYS A 90 -4.18 -15.37 -1.81
C LYS A 90 -3.66 -14.13 -1.10
N GLN A 91 -3.06 -14.28 0.05
CA GLN A 91 -2.48 -13.19 0.82
C GLN A 91 -1.02 -12.98 0.39
N VAL A 92 -0.66 -11.72 0.16
CA VAL A 92 0.68 -11.33 -0.27
C VAL A 92 1.21 -10.20 0.60
N ALA A 93 2.50 -10.27 0.90
CA ALA A 93 3.26 -9.16 1.43
C ALA A 93 4.07 -8.55 0.29
N LEU A 94 3.91 -7.25 0.09
CA LEU A 94 4.63 -6.50 -0.93
C LEU A 94 5.79 -5.73 -0.29
N VAL A 95 6.94 -5.84 -0.91
CA VAL A 95 8.12 -5.03 -0.61
C VAL A 95 8.44 -4.24 -1.86
N ASP A 96 8.52 -2.92 -1.75
CA ASP A 96 8.78 -2.01 -2.87
C ASP A 96 10.06 -1.22 -2.60
N THR A 97 11.05 -1.37 -3.45
CA THR A 97 12.37 -0.75 -3.32
C THR A 97 12.67 0.21 -4.48
N SER A 98 11.65 0.58 -5.25
CA SER A 98 11.80 1.31 -6.51
C SER A 98 11.81 2.84 -6.37
N TYR A 99 11.74 3.38 -5.14
CA TYR A 99 11.63 4.82 -4.92
C TYR A 99 12.87 5.43 -4.27
N TYR A 100 13.21 6.61 -4.80
CA TYR A 100 14.25 7.47 -4.23
C TYR A 100 13.61 8.59 -3.42
N LEU A 101 14.08 8.80 -2.18
CA LEU A 101 13.62 9.85 -1.28
C LEU A 101 14.80 10.50 -0.57
N SER A 102 14.86 11.83 -0.59
CA SER A 102 15.88 12.65 0.01
C SER A 102 15.25 13.91 0.62
N SER A 103 15.93 14.48 1.59
CA SER A 103 15.58 15.78 2.17
C SER A 103 15.72 16.93 1.15
N ASP A 104 16.51 16.76 0.10
CA ASP A 104 16.55 17.70 -1.03
C ASP A 104 15.39 17.46 -2.00
N SER A 105 14.32 18.22 -1.84
CA SER A 105 13.13 18.14 -2.68
C SER A 105 13.36 18.45 -4.16
N THR A 106 14.53 18.98 -4.54
CA THR A 106 14.90 19.29 -5.94
C THR A 106 15.46 18.07 -6.67
N GLU A 107 15.84 17.02 -5.96
CA GLU A 107 16.37 15.81 -6.56
C GLU A 107 15.31 15.04 -7.36
N SER A 108 15.78 14.41 -8.43
CA SER A 108 14.92 13.64 -9.32
C SER A 108 14.36 12.41 -8.58
N GLY A 109 13.05 12.19 -8.69
CA GLY A 109 12.38 11.04 -8.07
C GLY A 109 11.69 11.36 -6.74
N VAL A 110 12.16 12.35 -5.97
CA VAL A 110 11.57 12.71 -4.67
C VAL A 110 10.07 13.02 -4.78
N GLY A 111 9.68 13.83 -5.77
CA GLY A 111 8.26 14.17 -5.96
C GLY A 111 7.38 12.94 -6.24
N SER A 112 7.88 11.96 -6.99
CA SER A 112 7.14 10.71 -7.27
C SER A 112 7.03 9.82 -6.02
N ALA A 113 8.08 9.75 -5.21
CA ALA A 113 8.07 9.04 -3.94
C ALA A 113 7.04 9.64 -2.97
N LEU A 114 7.06 10.96 -2.78
CA LEU A 114 6.11 11.66 -1.90
C LEU A 114 4.66 11.49 -2.37
N GLN A 115 4.41 11.56 -3.69
CA GLN A 115 3.08 11.32 -4.24
C GLN A 115 2.61 9.89 -3.97
N LYS A 116 3.50 8.90 -4.11
CA LYS A 116 3.19 7.49 -3.83
C LYS A 116 2.88 7.30 -2.35
N ILE A 117 3.75 7.78 -1.45
CA ILE A 117 3.55 7.72 0.01
C ILE A 117 2.20 8.32 0.37
N SER A 118 1.93 9.56 -0.05
CA SER A 118 0.68 10.27 0.23
C SER A 118 -0.54 9.50 -0.26
N THR A 119 -0.49 8.95 -1.48
CA THR A 119 -1.59 8.19 -2.05
C THR A 119 -1.86 6.92 -1.25
N PHE A 120 -0.82 6.14 -0.96
CA PHE A 120 -0.97 4.83 -0.31
C PHE A 120 -1.28 4.97 1.18
N THR A 121 -0.76 6.01 1.85
CA THR A 121 -1.16 6.37 3.21
C THR A 121 -2.64 6.75 3.27
N SER A 122 -3.10 7.62 2.36
CA SER A 122 -4.50 8.08 2.35
C SER A 122 -5.51 6.99 1.97
N THR A 123 -5.07 5.94 1.28
CA THR A 123 -5.90 4.78 0.91
C THR A 123 -5.72 3.57 1.83
N ASN A 124 -5.01 3.74 2.95
CA ASN A 124 -4.74 2.69 3.93
C ASN A 124 -4.07 1.44 3.34
N GLN A 125 -3.11 1.65 2.45
CA GLN A 125 -2.40 0.58 1.75
C GLN A 125 -0.91 0.49 2.09
N LEU A 126 -0.39 1.40 2.89
CA LEU A 126 1.02 1.48 3.24
C LEU A 126 1.19 1.20 4.73
N ASP A 127 2.02 0.22 5.06
CA ASP A 127 2.21 -0.24 6.42
C ASP A 127 3.54 0.23 7.02
N VAL A 128 4.62 0.13 6.25
CA VAL A 128 5.98 0.41 6.74
C VAL A 128 6.74 1.26 5.72
N LEU A 129 7.52 2.21 6.24
CA LEU A 129 8.47 3.03 5.51
C LEU A 129 9.86 2.79 6.09
N GLY A 130 10.83 2.46 5.24
CA GLY A 130 12.20 2.15 5.66
C GLY A 130 13.26 2.72 4.72
N GLY A 131 14.46 2.97 5.26
CA GLY A 131 15.56 3.47 4.45
C GLY A 131 16.61 4.24 5.25
N PRO A 132 17.53 4.92 4.54
CA PRO A 132 18.46 5.86 5.17
C PRO A 132 17.74 6.89 6.00
N LEU A 133 18.37 7.30 7.11
CA LEU A 133 17.77 8.25 8.07
C LEU A 133 17.33 9.55 7.40
N ASP A 134 18.05 10.03 6.38
CA ASP A 134 17.67 11.23 5.63
C ASP A 134 16.28 11.08 5.00
N SER A 135 16.00 9.94 4.35
CA SER A 135 14.69 9.63 3.79
C SER A 135 13.61 9.53 4.87
N ILE A 136 13.93 8.88 5.98
CA ILE A 136 12.97 8.70 7.07
C ILE A 136 12.68 10.02 7.81
N ASN A 137 13.63 10.92 7.91
CA ASN A 137 13.38 12.28 8.43
C ASN A 137 12.31 13.02 7.61
N VAL A 138 12.32 12.88 6.30
CA VAL A 138 11.24 13.43 5.45
C VAL A 138 9.88 12.86 5.87
N CYS A 139 9.81 11.53 6.03
CA CYS A 139 8.56 10.87 6.45
C CYS A 139 8.12 11.29 7.87
N MET A 140 9.06 11.46 8.81
CA MET A 140 8.80 11.92 10.17
C MET A 140 8.13 13.30 10.18
N TYR A 141 8.72 14.25 9.43
CA TYR A 141 8.29 15.66 9.46
C TYR A 141 7.26 16.02 8.38
N ASP A 142 6.82 15.05 7.57
CA ASP A 142 5.63 15.15 6.72
C ASP A 142 4.39 14.47 7.34
N GLY A 143 4.55 13.87 8.55
CA GLY A 143 3.44 13.28 9.29
C GLY A 143 2.99 11.93 8.77
N TYR A 144 3.88 11.20 8.09
CA TYR A 144 3.56 9.87 7.55
C TYR A 144 3.77 8.73 8.55
N LEU A 145 4.37 9.01 9.72
CA LEU A 145 4.70 7.98 10.71
C LEU A 145 3.87 8.10 11.98
N TYR A 146 3.45 6.96 12.51
CA TYR A 146 2.76 6.86 13.80
C TYR A 146 3.73 7.05 14.98
N ASP A 147 3.17 7.54 16.09
CA ASP A 147 3.77 7.35 17.40
C ASP A 147 3.84 5.85 17.72
N LEU A 148 5.05 5.32 17.88
CA LEU A 148 5.27 3.89 18.09
C LEU A 148 4.56 3.37 19.35
N ARG A 149 4.37 4.22 20.36
CA ARG A 149 3.67 3.88 21.60
C ARG A 149 2.19 3.55 21.38
N MET A 150 1.61 4.02 20.27
CA MET A 150 0.22 3.73 19.91
C MET A 150 0.05 2.38 19.19
N ILE A 151 1.13 1.87 18.60
CA ILE A 151 1.08 0.68 17.76
C ILE A 151 1.75 -0.50 18.44
N LEU A 152 2.95 -0.33 18.99
CA LEU A 152 3.70 -1.41 19.62
C LEU A 152 3.07 -1.84 20.95
N THR A 153 3.17 -3.12 21.28
CA THR A 153 2.78 -3.65 22.59
C THR A 153 3.73 -3.11 23.68
N GLU A 154 3.32 -3.15 24.93
CA GLU A 154 4.17 -2.74 26.05
C GLU A 154 5.49 -3.54 26.07
N GLU A 155 5.44 -4.84 25.79
CA GLU A 155 6.62 -5.70 25.72
C GLU A 155 7.56 -5.28 24.56
N GLN A 156 7.01 -4.97 23.39
CA GLN A 156 7.80 -4.48 22.26
C GLN A 156 8.40 -3.09 22.54
N GLN A 157 7.65 -2.22 23.19
CA GLN A 157 8.18 -0.91 23.61
C GLN A 157 9.39 -1.06 24.52
N GLU A 158 9.33 -1.93 25.53
CA GLU A 158 10.46 -2.19 26.43
C GLU A 158 11.69 -2.75 25.68
N VAL A 159 11.48 -3.64 24.72
CA VAL A 159 12.55 -4.24 23.92
C VAL A 159 13.18 -3.26 22.95
N TYR A 160 12.36 -2.43 22.28
CA TYR A 160 12.80 -1.58 21.18
C TYR A 160 13.08 -0.13 21.60
N GLU A 161 12.73 0.30 22.82
CA GLU A 161 13.03 1.66 23.33
C GLU A 161 14.49 2.11 23.10
N PRO A 162 15.52 1.25 23.30
CA PRO A 162 16.91 1.62 23.04
C PRO A 162 17.23 1.98 21.58
N TYR A 163 16.35 1.61 20.65
CA TYR A 163 16.47 1.86 19.22
C TYR A 163 15.50 2.92 18.70
N PHE A 164 14.71 3.54 19.58
CA PHE A 164 13.75 4.54 19.16
C PHE A 164 14.43 5.80 18.60
N LEU A 165 13.87 6.27 17.50
CA LEU A 165 14.20 7.53 16.86
C LEU A 165 13.01 8.47 16.97
N TYR A 166 13.30 9.69 17.38
CA TYR A 166 12.29 10.67 17.76
C TYR A 166 12.13 11.77 16.72
N SER A 167 10.91 12.23 16.53
CA SER A 167 10.61 13.50 15.90
C SER A 167 10.14 14.52 16.93
N ASP A 168 10.28 15.79 16.61
CA ASP A 168 9.74 16.89 17.43
C ASP A 168 8.34 17.24 16.91
N ALA A 169 7.31 16.90 17.68
CA ALA A 169 5.92 17.16 17.30
C ALA A 169 5.63 18.67 17.20
N ALA A 170 6.30 19.51 17.96
CA ALA A 170 6.15 20.96 17.87
C ALA A 170 6.64 21.52 16.53
N ILE A 171 7.69 20.94 15.94
CA ILE A 171 8.15 21.30 14.58
C ILE A 171 7.11 20.84 13.54
N LEU A 172 6.60 19.61 13.68
CA LEU A 172 5.58 19.07 12.76
C LEU A 172 4.32 19.95 12.77
N GLU A 173 3.84 20.37 13.94
CA GLU A 173 2.69 21.25 14.07
C GLU A 173 2.92 22.62 13.40
N LYS A 174 4.08 23.26 13.66
CA LYS A 174 4.47 24.54 13.02
C LYS A 174 4.53 24.41 11.50
N LYS A 175 5.08 23.29 10.97
CA LYS A 175 5.14 23.00 9.53
C LYS A 175 3.75 22.87 8.93
N GLN A 176 2.85 22.14 9.59
CA GLN A 176 1.46 21.95 9.14
C GLN A 176 0.67 23.27 9.17
N GLU A 177 0.90 24.12 10.17
CA GLU A 177 0.26 25.43 10.26
C GLU A 177 0.74 26.37 9.14
N ALA A 178 2.04 26.44 8.89
CA ALA A 178 2.61 27.19 7.78
C ALA A 178 2.03 26.71 6.42
N ALA A 179 1.93 25.40 6.21
CA ALA A 179 1.35 24.83 5.00
C ALA A 179 -0.13 25.25 4.79
N LYS A 180 -0.94 25.29 5.86
CA LYS A 180 -2.32 25.80 5.80
C LYS A 180 -2.41 27.25 5.38
N ASN A 181 -1.41 28.07 5.73
CA ASN A 181 -1.32 29.48 5.41
C ASN A 181 -0.59 29.74 4.07
N SER A 182 -0.17 28.68 3.35
CA SER A 182 0.68 28.76 2.17
C SER A 182 2.01 29.46 2.41
N GLU A 183 2.55 29.33 3.61
CA GLU A 183 3.84 29.86 4.04
C GLU A 183 4.90 28.76 3.97
N ILE A 184 6.16 29.15 3.74
CA ILE A 184 7.32 28.24 3.80
C ILE A 184 7.84 28.25 5.23
N PHE A 185 7.96 27.07 5.82
CA PHE A 185 8.57 26.86 7.13
C PHE A 185 9.91 26.16 6.95
N GLU A 186 10.99 26.90 7.12
CA GLU A 186 12.35 26.35 7.06
C GLU A 186 12.79 25.90 8.45
N PHE A 187 13.32 24.70 8.54
CA PHE A 187 13.88 24.15 9.78
C PHE A 187 15.00 23.17 9.45
N THR A 188 15.81 22.86 10.45
CA THR A 188 16.81 21.80 10.36
C THR A 188 16.29 20.61 11.15
N TYR A 189 16.40 19.40 10.60
CA TYR A 189 16.02 18.17 11.28
C TYR A 189 16.82 18.03 12.59
N PRO A 190 16.18 17.94 13.75
CA PRO A 190 16.86 17.61 15.00
C PRO A 190 17.50 16.21 14.91
N ASP A 191 18.54 15.98 15.70
CA ASP A 191 19.13 14.66 15.86
C ASP A 191 18.09 13.70 16.50
N PRO A 192 17.57 12.69 15.79
CA PRO A 192 16.48 11.86 16.28
C PRO A 192 16.88 10.93 17.44
N THR A 193 18.20 10.84 17.73
CA THR A 193 18.71 10.06 18.86
C THR A 193 18.79 10.87 20.16
N LYS A 194 18.44 12.17 20.11
CA LYS A 194 18.56 13.12 21.25
C LYS A 194 17.22 13.78 21.57
N PRO A 195 16.25 13.03 22.11
CA PRO A 195 14.94 13.57 22.46
C PRO A 195 15.02 14.71 23.49
N GLU A 196 16.07 14.77 24.31
CA GLU A 196 16.30 15.84 25.28
C GLU A 196 16.51 17.22 24.64
N ASN A 197 16.81 17.28 23.34
CA ASN A 197 16.98 18.53 22.60
C ASN A 197 15.72 18.96 21.83
N MET A 198 14.62 18.23 21.99
CA MET A 198 13.35 18.48 21.32
C MET A 198 12.35 19.14 22.29
N GLU A 199 11.44 19.93 21.75
CA GLU A 199 10.37 20.56 22.51
C GLU A 199 9.29 19.54 22.90
N GLU A 200 8.88 18.70 21.94
CA GLU A 200 7.88 17.64 22.12
C GLU A 200 8.33 16.33 21.44
N PRO A 201 9.23 15.55 22.08
CA PRO A 201 9.77 14.34 21.49
C PRO A 201 8.71 13.22 21.40
N VAL A 202 8.56 12.65 20.21
CA VAL A 202 7.67 11.53 19.93
C VAL A 202 8.46 10.43 19.21
N PRO A 203 8.50 9.18 19.71
CA PRO A 203 9.17 8.08 19.03
C PRO A 203 8.34 7.66 17.82
N VAL A 204 8.90 7.80 16.61
CA VAL A 204 8.18 7.53 15.35
C VAL A 204 8.88 6.55 14.45
N ALA A 205 10.15 6.21 14.72
CA ALA A 205 10.89 5.23 13.96
C ALA A 205 11.82 4.40 14.86
N ILE A 206 12.37 3.33 14.32
CA ILE A 206 13.26 2.40 14.99
C ILE A 206 14.57 2.34 14.19
N ASP A 207 15.71 2.47 14.86
CA ASP A 207 17.04 2.25 14.28
C ASP A 207 17.21 0.75 14.01
N VAL A 208 17.38 0.41 12.74
CA VAL A 208 17.55 -0.97 12.26
C VAL A 208 18.91 -1.19 11.59
N SER A 209 19.86 -0.27 11.80
CA SER A 209 21.18 -0.29 11.16
C SER A 209 21.94 -1.59 11.41
N ASN A 210 21.74 -2.20 12.56
CA ASN A 210 22.42 -3.44 12.95
C ASN A 210 21.63 -4.72 12.62
N CYS A 211 20.43 -4.60 12.08
CA CYS A 211 19.62 -5.76 11.71
C CYS A 211 20.18 -6.45 10.48
N LYS A 212 20.40 -7.77 10.56
CA LYS A 212 20.92 -8.57 9.43
C LYS A 212 20.08 -8.44 8.16
N LYS A 213 18.76 -8.39 8.32
CA LYS A 213 17.82 -8.26 7.19
C LYS A 213 17.99 -6.90 6.48
N MET A 214 18.25 -5.84 7.23
CA MET A 214 18.56 -4.52 6.63
C MET A 214 19.88 -4.51 5.89
N GLN A 215 20.88 -5.26 6.34
CA GLN A 215 22.16 -5.42 5.62
C GLN A 215 22.00 -6.19 4.30
N LEU A 216 20.98 -7.03 4.16
CA LEU A 216 20.64 -7.67 2.88
C LEU A 216 19.97 -6.69 1.91
N ILE A 217 19.15 -5.77 2.42
CA ILE A 217 18.50 -4.71 1.62
C ILE A 217 19.51 -3.63 1.23
N TYR A 218 20.46 -3.31 2.12
CA TYR A 218 21.42 -2.23 1.98
C TYR A 218 22.87 -2.74 2.19
N PRO A 219 23.41 -3.55 1.31
CA PRO A 219 24.73 -4.20 1.53
C PRO A 219 25.92 -3.23 1.52
N GLU A 220 25.78 -2.06 0.89
CA GLU A 220 26.86 -1.08 0.73
C GLU A 220 26.68 0.20 1.55
N ILE A 221 25.56 0.35 2.27
CA ILE A 221 25.25 1.58 2.99
C ILE A 221 25.89 1.56 4.38
N THR A 222 26.61 2.64 4.69
CA THR A 222 27.24 2.89 6.00
C THR A 222 26.47 3.92 6.84
N GLU A 223 25.34 4.41 6.33
CA GLU A 223 24.49 5.40 6.99
C GLU A 223 23.56 4.72 8.00
N GLN A 224 23.04 5.52 8.93
CA GLN A 224 22.01 5.06 9.85
C GLN A 224 20.73 4.72 9.10
N MET A 225 20.18 3.53 9.38
CA MET A 225 18.97 3.02 8.75
C MET A 225 17.83 3.03 9.74
N ALA A 226 16.67 3.45 9.29
CA ALA A 226 15.50 3.53 10.15
C ALA A 226 14.26 2.92 9.46
N VAL A 227 13.34 2.44 10.28
CA VAL A 227 12.03 1.95 9.86
C VAL A 227 10.96 2.63 10.71
N GLY A 228 9.94 3.18 10.07
CA GLY A 228 8.77 3.76 10.73
C GLY A 228 7.47 3.11 10.26
N ILE A 229 6.46 3.19 11.12
CA ILE A 229 5.12 2.64 10.86
C ILE A 229 4.27 3.73 10.23
N SER A 230 3.71 3.46 9.05
CA SER A 230 2.91 4.42 8.31
C SER A 230 1.58 4.74 8.99
N THR A 231 1.20 6.03 9.01
CA THR A 231 -0.13 6.46 9.46
C THR A 231 -1.27 5.93 8.59
N GLY A 232 -0.96 5.30 7.45
CA GLY A 232 -1.91 4.63 6.58
C GLY A 232 -2.14 3.15 6.91
N THR A 233 -1.46 2.57 7.91
CA THR A 233 -1.65 1.16 8.20
C THR A 233 -2.98 0.87 8.90
N ILE A 234 -3.63 -0.19 8.44
CA ILE A 234 -4.75 -0.85 9.13
C ILE A 234 -4.37 -2.27 9.61
N GLN A 235 -3.14 -2.69 9.34
CA GLN A 235 -2.60 -4.03 9.58
C GLN A 235 -1.69 -4.04 10.82
N GLN A 236 -2.16 -3.50 11.94
CA GLN A 236 -1.32 -3.30 13.14
C GLN A 236 -0.63 -4.56 13.64
N GLU A 237 -1.28 -5.73 13.56
CA GLU A 237 -0.69 -7.00 13.96
C GLU A 237 0.47 -7.39 13.05
N ASN A 238 0.28 -7.31 11.72
CA ASN A 238 1.33 -7.63 10.76
C ASN A 238 2.52 -6.68 10.87
N VAL A 239 2.26 -5.40 11.16
CA VAL A 239 3.33 -4.42 11.39
C VAL A 239 4.16 -4.75 12.61
N ARG A 240 3.53 -5.14 13.73
CA ARG A 240 4.23 -5.59 14.93
C ARG A 240 5.11 -6.81 14.66
N LEU A 241 4.56 -7.80 13.98
CA LEU A 241 5.30 -9.00 13.56
C LEU A 241 6.45 -8.65 12.60
N PHE A 242 6.28 -7.64 11.75
CA PHE A 242 7.35 -7.20 10.86
C PHE A 242 8.51 -6.53 11.60
N VAL A 243 8.22 -5.74 12.63
CA VAL A 243 9.26 -5.19 13.52
C VAL A 243 10.05 -6.33 14.17
N ASP A 244 9.37 -7.31 14.74
CA ASP A 244 10.02 -8.49 15.34
C ASP A 244 10.83 -9.28 14.30
N TYR A 245 10.29 -9.46 13.09
CA TYR A 245 10.96 -10.12 11.96
C TYR A 245 12.27 -9.43 11.56
N LEU A 246 12.34 -8.09 11.59
CA LEU A 246 13.58 -7.37 11.27
C LEU A 246 14.70 -7.64 12.28
N PHE A 247 14.36 -7.83 13.55
CA PHE A 247 15.29 -8.09 14.64
C PHE A 247 15.60 -9.59 14.86
N GLU A 248 14.93 -10.48 14.13
CA GLU A 248 15.25 -11.91 14.17
C GLU A 248 16.66 -12.17 13.65
N GLU A 249 17.46 -12.96 14.41
CA GLU A 249 18.87 -13.28 14.11
C GLU A 249 19.07 -14.31 12.96
#